data_e7434193575b4596aaa73d1968215e12
#
_entry.id   e7434193575b4596aaa73d1968215e12
#
_cell.length_a   1.000
_cell.length_b   1.000
_cell.length_c   1.000
_cell.angle_alpha   90.00
_cell.angle_beta   90.00
_cell.angle_gamma   90.00
#
_symmetry.space_group_name_H-M   'P 1'
#
loop_
_entity.id
_entity.type
_entity.pdbx_description
1 polymer ?
#
loop_
_entity_poly.entity_id
_entity_poly.type
_entity_poly.pdbx_seq_one_letter_code
_entity_poly.pdbx_strand_id
1 'polypeptide(L)' 'MSRWKEVAKFACGAEAFHAFIHGCFWYSGATVNVFGFTETPTVHMWGTIVNAAIAIALGIYAWRRHGPKVV' A
#
# COMPACT_ATOMS: atom_id res chain seq x y z
N MET A 1 -6.73 19.17 -13.53
CA MET A 1 -6.56 18.04 -12.88
C MET A 1 -5.17 17.62 -12.84
N SER A 2 -4.78 17.18 -11.77
CA SER A 2 -3.41 16.83 -11.56
C SER A 2 -3.16 15.40 -12.01
N ARG A 3 -2.21 15.28 -12.89
CA ARG A 3 -1.78 13.96 -13.31
C ARG A 3 -1.22 13.19 -12.14
N TRP A 4 -0.62 13.89 -11.17
CA TRP A 4 -0.06 13.24 -10.01
C TRP A 4 -1.13 12.58 -9.16
N LYS A 5 -2.34 13.14 -9.13
CA LYS A 5 -3.41 12.50 -8.39
C LYS A 5 -3.85 11.21 -9.04
N GLU A 6 -3.80 11.14 -10.36
CA GLU A 6 -4.11 9.88 -11.03
C GLU A 6 -3.04 8.85 -10.76
N VAL A 7 -1.78 9.26 -10.75
CA VAL A 7 -0.68 8.37 -10.41
C VAL A 7 -0.85 7.89 -8.97
N ALA A 8 -1.22 8.80 -8.06
CA ALA A 8 -1.40 8.43 -6.67
C ALA A 8 -2.53 7.44 -6.48
N LYS A 9 -3.60 7.55 -7.26
CA LYS A 9 -4.69 6.59 -7.19
C LYS A 9 -4.22 5.20 -7.59
N PHE A 10 -3.44 5.12 -8.65
CA PHE A 10 -2.90 3.85 -9.09
C PHE A 10 -1.97 3.27 -8.02
N ALA A 11 -1.07 4.11 -7.51
CA ALA A 11 -0.13 3.67 -6.49
C ALA A 11 -0.84 3.25 -5.21
N CYS A 12 -1.91 3.95 -4.85
CA CYS A 12 -2.69 3.60 -3.69
C CYS A 12 -3.25 2.18 -3.83
N GLY A 13 -3.80 1.88 -5.00
CA GLY A 13 -4.34 0.54 -5.23
C GLY A 13 -3.26 -0.52 -5.19
N ALA A 14 -2.11 -0.22 -5.78
CA ALA A 14 -1.00 -1.17 -5.80
C ALA A 14 -0.49 -1.43 -4.38
N GLU A 15 -0.35 -0.38 -3.58
CA GLU A 15 0.12 -0.54 -2.21
C GLU A 15 -0.91 -1.26 -1.34
N ALA A 16 -2.19 -0.98 -1.56
CA ALA A 16 -3.23 -1.65 -0.82
C ALA A 16 -3.23 -3.14 -1.12
N PHE A 17 -3.07 -3.51 -2.38
CA PHE A 17 -3.00 -4.90 -2.77
C PHE A 17 -1.76 -5.57 -2.19
N HIS A 18 -0.62 -4.86 -2.23
CA HIS A 18 0.62 -5.37 -1.67
C HIS A 18 0.47 -5.61 -0.16
N ALA A 19 -0.14 -4.66 0.54
CA ALA A 19 -0.39 -4.82 1.96
C ALA A 19 -1.29 -6.02 2.22
N PHE A 20 -2.30 -6.20 1.39
CA PHE A 20 -3.21 -7.33 1.53
C PHE A 20 -2.47 -8.65 1.39
N ILE A 21 -1.58 -8.76 0.40
CA ILE A 21 -0.80 -9.97 0.18
C ILE A 21 0.08 -10.27 1.39
N HIS A 22 0.79 -9.25 1.89
CA HIS A 22 1.62 -9.45 3.08
C HIS A 22 0.76 -9.83 4.28
N GLY A 23 -0.42 -9.24 4.38
CA GLY A 23 -1.34 -9.56 5.47
C GLY A 23 -1.78 -11.01 5.45
N CYS A 24 -2.04 -11.54 4.25
CA CYS A 24 -2.41 -12.93 4.09
C CYS A 24 -1.27 -13.86 4.52
N PHE A 25 -0.05 -13.52 4.12
CA PHE A 25 1.10 -14.33 4.51
C PHE A 25 1.36 -14.23 6.01
N TRP A 26 1.18 -13.06 6.57
CA TRP A 26 1.33 -12.87 8.01
C TRP A 26 0.32 -13.72 8.76
N TYR A 27 -0.94 -13.67 8.34
CA TYR A 27 -2.01 -14.39 8.98
C TYR A 27 -1.77 -15.91 8.93
N SER A 28 -1.30 -16.40 7.80
CA SER A 28 -1.06 -17.83 7.62
C SER A 28 0.28 -18.28 8.19
N GLY A 29 1.13 -17.36 8.61
CA GLY A 29 2.44 -17.69 9.15
C GLY A 29 3.42 -18.17 8.10
N ALA A 30 3.21 -17.74 6.86
CA ALA A 30 4.04 -18.22 5.76
C ALA A 30 5.42 -17.60 5.76
N THR A 31 6.40 -18.36 5.28
CA THR A 31 7.72 -17.86 5.02
C THR A 31 7.93 -17.96 3.52
N VAL A 32 8.25 -16.85 2.90
CA VAL A 32 8.38 -16.78 1.45
C VAL A 32 9.80 -16.40 1.08
N ASN A 33 10.34 -17.11 0.09
CA ASN A 33 11.69 -16.82 -0.39
C ASN A 33 11.59 -16.17 -1.75
N VAL A 34 12.03 -14.91 -1.83
CA VAL A 34 11.94 -14.15 -3.07
C VAL A 34 13.33 -13.69 -3.46
N PHE A 35 13.83 -14.21 -4.57
CA PHE A 35 15.17 -13.84 -5.06
C PHE A 35 16.24 -13.95 -3.98
N GLY A 36 16.19 -15.01 -3.19
CA GLY A 36 17.16 -15.21 -2.13
C GLY A 36 16.89 -14.48 -0.84
N PHE A 37 15.90 -13.61 -0.83
CA PHE A 37 15.50 -12.89 0.38
C PHE A 37 14.37 -13.66 1.05
N THR A 38 14.55 -14.00 2.32
CA THR A 38 13.57 -14.77 3.06
C THR A 38 12.65 -13.84 3.82
N GLU A 39 11.37 -13.90 3.49
CA GLU A 39 10.36 -13.09 4.15
C GLU A 39 9.65 -13.94 5.19
N THR A 40 9.98 -13.68 6.44
CA THR A 40 9.38 -14.37 7.57
C THR A 40 8.03 -13.74 7.91
N PRO A 41 7.22 -14.38 8.77
CA PRO A 41 5.97 -13.74 9.19
C PRO A 41 6.17 -12.36 9.78
N THR A 42 7.27 -12.12 10.49
CA THR A 42 7.54 -10.79 11.04
C THR A 42 7.76 -9.79 9.93
N VAL A 43 8.46 -10.18 8.86
CA VAL A 43 8.66 -9.30 7.72
C VAL A 43 7.31 -9.00 7.07
N HIS A 44 6.44 -10.00 6.97
CA HIS A 44 5.12 -9.78 6.39
C HIS A 44 4.28 -8.85 7.25
N MET A 45 4.41 -8.94 8.57
CA MET A 45 3.70 -8.03 9.45
C MET A 45 4.12 -6.60 9.19
N TRP A 46 5.42 -6.34 9.13
CA TRP A 46 5.90 -5.00 8.86
C TRP A 46 5.54 -4.55 7.46
N GLY A 47 5.59 -5.46 6.50
CA GLY A 47 5.17 -5.16 5.14
C GLY A 47 3.70 -4.72 5.10
N THR A 48 2.85 -5.42 5.85
CA THR A 48 1.45 -5.06 5.92
C THR A 48 1.27 -3.66 6.49
N ILE A 49 1.92 -3.39 7.62
CA ILE A 49 1.76 -2.11 8.31
C ILE A 49 2.29 -0.95 7.47
N VAL A 50 3.50 -1.10 6.94
CA VAL A 50 4.13 -0.02 6.19
C VAL A 50 3.38 0.24 4.90
N ASN A 51 3.04 -0.81 4.17
CA ASN A 51 2.36 -0.62 2.90
C ASN A 51 0.94 -0.10 3.09
N ALA A 52 0.27 -0.53 4.16
CA ALA A 52 -1.06 -0.01 4.46
C ALA A 52 -0.98 1.49 4.79
N ALA A 53 0.02 1.89 5.56
CA ALA A 53 0.19 3.30 5.90
C ALA A 53 0.44 4.13 4.65
N ILE A 54 1.27 3.63 3.74
CA ILE A 54 1.55 4.31 2.48
C ILE A 54 0.27 4.39 1.64
N ALA A 55 -0.50 3.31 1.58
CA ALA A 55 -1.73 3.30 0.81
C ALA A 55 -2.72 4.33 1.35
N ILE A 56 -2.83 4.43 2.68
CA ILE A 56 -3.73 5.39 3.29
C ILE A 56 -3.28 6.81 2.95
N ALA A 57 -2.00 7.09 3.06
CA ALA A 57 -1.47 8.41 2.75
C ALA A 57 -1.72 8.77 1.28
N LEU A 58 -1.48 7.83 0.38
CA LEU A 58 -1.72 8.06 -1.04
C LEU A 58 -3.21 8.26 -1.31
N GLY A 59 -4.05 7.51 -0.63
CA GLY A 59 -5.49 7.66 -0.80
C GLY A 59 -5.97 9.03 -0.35
N ILE A 60 -5.48 9.48 0.78
CA ILE A 60 -5.85 10.80 1.27
C ILE A 60 -5.42 11.87 0.28
N TYR A 61 -4.19 11.78 -0.21
CA TYR A 61 -3.71 12.74 -1.18
C TYR A 61 -4.52 12.69 -2.48
N ALA A 62 -4.79 11.48 -2.97
CA ALA A 62 -5.40 11.31 -4.28
C ALA A 62 -6.86 11.75 -4.32
N TRP A 63 -7.57 11.54 -3.22
CA TRP A 63 -9.00 11.82 -3.20
C TRP A 63 -9.40 13.04 -2.40
N ARG A 64 -8.44 13.72 -1.79
CA ARG A 64 -8.80 14.87 -1.02
C ARG A 64 -9.07 16.06 -1.92
N ARG A 65 -10.00 16.87 -1.50
CA ARG A 65 -10.31 18.04 -2.27
C ARG A 65 -9.38 19.16 -1.93
N HIS A 66 -9.11 19.98 -2.93
CA HIS A 66 -8.25 21.12 -2.71
C HIS A 66 -9.10 22.33 -2.57
N GLY A 67 -9.44 22.66 -1.42
CA GLY A 67 -10.15 23.87 -1.16
C GLY A 67 -11.40 23.95 -1.95
N PRO A 68 -11.92 25.12 -2.02
CA PRO A 68 -13.16 25.29 -2.68
C PRO A 68 -12.96 25.31 -4.12
N LYS A 69 -12.85 24.48 -4.69
CA LYS A 69 -12.59 24.39 -5.89
C LYS A 69 -13.47 24.47 -6.67
N VAL A 70 -13.62 24.78 -7.23
CA VAL A 70 -14.23 24.85 -7.92
C VAL A 70 -14.22 24.32 -8.83
N VAL A 71 -14.39 23.97 -9.16
CA VAL A 71 -14.34 23.36 -10.02
C VAL A 71 -14.90 23.25 -10.48
#